data_dc33217f0385e3b3e0316bed1822f5ca
#
_entry.id   dc33217f0385e3b3e0316bed1822f5ca
#
_cell.length_a   1.000
_cell.length_b   1.000
_cell.length_c   1.000
_cell.angle_alpha   90.00
_cell.angle_beta   90.00
_cell.angle_gamma   90.00
#
_symmetry.space_group_name_H-M   'P 1'
#
loop_
_entity.id
_entity.type
_entity.pdbx_description
1 polymer ?
#
loop_
_entity_poly.entity_id
_entity_poly.type
_entity_poly.pdbx_seq_one_letter_code
_entity_poly.pdbx_strand_id
1 'polypeptide(L)'
;MHGTVFAYIQRNNLYEAIMNTAEVLIKSLESEGVKYIFGIPGEETLELMEAIRKSSIKFITVRHEQGAAFMADVYGRLTGKAGVCLSTLGPGATNLVTGVADANSDGAPLIAITGQVGTERMHLTSHQYLDLVNLFAPITKRSKQVVRPDTVNEIVRIAFKYAEMEKPGACLIDLPCNIAAMEVNGEVAQTPLKHHRENTVYASTDAILTAGGVFATAKRPVILVGHSAVRNRASEALTEFVFSLKIPVVCTMMAKGAVPYDNCYFMGCIGLPQRDYPNVIMEQADLVIAVGYDVVEYAPAKWNPKGDKTIIHIDETPNHINKFYQPEEEVIGDISASLEALRDVCKNTREPDWALCIREMMVAEHSRYDRDDSFPPKPQKVLHDIRQVMGEDDILISDVGAHKMWIARQYNCYHPNTCIISNGFATMGIAVPGAMAAKLLYPEKKVLAVTGDGGFMMNSQELETAYREHIPFVTLIFTDSSYGLIKWKQEERYGDCFSVDFTNPDFVKYADSMHLKGYRVERTEDLISTLQDAFSQEVPSIIECPVDYSANMDLTNHLKNLNM
;
A
#
# COMPACT_ATOMS: atom_id res chain seq x y z
N MET A 1 -15.52 10.75 76.66
CA MET A 1 -16.60 10.80 75.67
C MET A 1 -15.99 10.42 74.33
N HIS A 2 -16.16 9.16 73.97
CA HIS A 2 -15.60 8.62 72.72
C HIS A 2 -16.67 8.64 71.62
N GLY A 3 -16.46 9.43 70.59
CA GLY A 3 -17.27 9.46 69.40
C GLY A 3 -16.65 8.63 68.31
N THR A 4 -17.20 7.46 68.07
CA THR A 4 -16.80 6.52 67.01
C THR A 4 -17.31 7.04 65.68
N VAL A 5 -16.40 7.49 64.78
CA VAL A 5 -16.72 7.82 63.40
C VAL A 5 -16.78 6.53 62.60
N PHE A 6 -18.00 6.09 62.24
CA PHE A 6 -18.21 5.04 61.26
C PHE A 6 -17.92 5.58 59.87
N ALA A 7 -16.78 5.21 59.33
CA ALA A 7 -16.47 5.40 57.91
C ALA A 7 -17.34 4.41 57.09
N TYR A 8 -18.35 4.94 56.43
CA TYR A 8 -19.12 4.23 55.43
C TYR A 8 -18.23 4.01 54.20
N ILE A 9 -17.62 2.83 54.13
CA ILE A 9 -16.98 2.38 52.89
C ILE A 9 -18.13 2.02 51.96
N GLN A 10 -18.45 2.93 50.99
CA GLN A 10 -19.21 2.57 49.82
C GLN A 10 -18.36 1.56 49.06
N ARG A 11 -18.68 0.29 49.21
CA ARG A 11 -18.32 -0.73 48.22
C ARG A 11 -19.07 -0.36 46.94
N ASN A 12 -18.38 0.31 46.02
CA ASN A 12 -18.77 0.29 44.63
C ASN A 12 -18.77 -1.19 44.22
N ASN A 13 -19.92 -1.78 44.11
CA ASN A 13 -20.13 -3.03 43.40
C ASN A 13 -19.82 -2.76 41.93
N LEU A 14 -18.55 -2.81 41.56
CA LEU A 14 -18.14 -3.18 40.20
C LEU A 14 -18.60 -4.64 40.06
N TYR A 15 -19.81 -4.85 39.60
CA TYR A 15 -20.14 -6.05 38.87
C TYR A 15 -19.18 -6.01 37.67
N GLU A 16 -18.04 -6.70 37.77
CA GLU A 16 -17.27 -7.07 36.58
C GLU A 16 -18.26 -7.79 35.67
N ALA A 17 -18.68 -7.14 34.61
CA ALA A 17 -19.58 -7.75 33.65
C ALA A 17 -18.86 -8.96 33.10
N ILE A 18 -19.37 -10.13 33.36
CA ILE A 18 -18.87 -11.39 32.80
C ILE A 18 -18.98 -11.21 31.28
N MET A 19 -17.83 -11.18 30.61
CA MET A 19 -17.75 -11.05 29.16
C MET A 19 -17.40 -12.40 28.53
N ASN A 20 -17.90 -12.66 27.32
CA ASN A 20 -17.37 -13.77 26.55
C ASN A 20 -16.06 -13.38 25.81
N THR A 21 -15.36 -14.37 25.28
CA THR A 21 -14.07 -14.18 24.59
C THR A 21 -14.19 -13.23 23.40
N ALA A 22 -15.28 -13.29 22.64
CA ALA A 22 -15.54 -12.39 21.51
C ALA A 22 -15.68 -10.94 21.98
N GLU A 23 -16.38 -10.67 23.08
CA GLU A 23 -16.51 -9.33 23.65
C GLU A 23 -15.17 -8.78 24.13
N VAL A 24 -14.32 -9.62 24.74
CA VAL A 24 -12.95 -9.22 25.14
C VAL A 24 -12.10 -8.93 23.92
N LEU A 25 -12.18 -9.74 22.85
CA LEU A 25 -11.48 -9.50 21.61
C LEU A 25 -11.86 -8.13 21.02
N ILE A 26 -13.15 -7.86 20.87
CA ILE A 26 -13.63 -6.59 20.28
C ILE A 26 -13.24 -5.38 21.15
N LYS A 27 -13.35 -5.46 22.48
CA LYS A 27 -12.86 -4.41 23.37
C LYS A 27 -11.35 -4.19 23.27
N SER A 28 -10.58 -5.26 23.04
CA SER A 28 -9.15 -5.15 22.80
C SER A 28 -8.86 -4.41 21.49
N LEU A 29 -9.65 -4.66 20.42
CA LEU A 29 -9.56 -3.90 19.17
C LEU A 29 -9.92 -2.42 19.36
N GLU A 30 -10.96 -2.11 20.14
CA GLU A 30 -11.31 -0.72 20.50
C GLU A 30 -10.13 -0.03 21.24
N SER A 31 -9.48 -0.75 22.15
CA SER A 31 -8.32 -0.26 22.90
C SER A 31 -7.11 0.02 21.99
N GLU A 32 -6.93 -0.75 20.91
CA GLU A 32 -5.89 -0.51 19.89
C GLU A 32 -6.30 0.59 18.88
N GLY A 33 -7.51 1.17 19.03
CA GLY A 33 -7.97 2.30 18.22
C GLY A 33 -8.61 1.91 16.90
N VAL A 34 -9.06 0.67 16.75
CA VAL A 34 -9.76 0.19 15.55
C VAL A 34 -11.08 0.93 15.39
N LYS A 35 -11.31 1.53 14.23
CA LYS A 35 -12.55 2.24 13.88
C LYS A 35 -13.44 1.45 12.93
N TYR A 36 -12.83 0.64 12.07
CA TYR A 36 -13.51 -0.13 11.03
C TYR A 36 -13.04 -1.58 11.05
N ILE A 37 -13.98 -2.50 10.82
CA ILE A 37 -13.71 -3.88 10.45
C ILE A 37 -14.40 -4.12 9.10
N PHE A 38 -13.65 -4.62 8.12
CA PHE A 38 -14.14 -4.94 6.79
C PHE A 38 -14.35 -6.45 6.68
N GLY A 39 -15.49 -6.92 6.19
CA GLY A 39 -15.67 -8.38 6.14
C GLY A 39 -17.05 -8.86 5.74
N ILE A 40 -17.22 -10.17 5.82
CA ILE A 40 -18.51 -10.85 5.63
C ILE A 40 -18.81 -11.66 6.88
N PRO A 41 -20.01 -11.50 7.48
CA PRO A 41 -20.42 -12.31 8.61
C PRO A 41 -20.64 -13.77 8.20
N GLY A 42 -20.39 -14.70 9.13
CA GLY A 42 -20.66 -16.12 8.96
C GLY A 42 -21.16 -16.79 10.24
N GLU A 43 -21.58 -18.05 10.16
CA GLU A 43 -22.13 -18.77 11.30
C GLU A 43 -21.13 -18.85 12.46
N GLU A 44 -19.86 -19.12 12.20
CA GLU A 44 -18.80 -19.25 13.20
C GLU A 44 -18.31 -17.91 13.75
N THR A 45 -18.82 -16.79 13.22
CA THR A 45 -18.49 -15.43 13.70
C THR A 45 -19.65 -14.74 14.42
N LEU A 46 -20.76 -15.43 14.73
CA LEU A 46 -21.95 -14.82 15.33
C LEU A 46 -21.65 -14.10 16.65
N GLU A 47 -20.84 -14.68 17.51
CA GLU A 47 -20.43 -14.05 18.78
C GLU A 47 -19.60 -12.77 18.55
N LEU A 48 -18.72 -12.79 17.53
CA LEU A 48 -17.97 -11.60 17.13
C LEU A 48 -18.90 -10.52 16.58
N MET A 49 -19.86 -10.88 15.74
CA MET A 49 -20.81 -9.93 15.16
C MET A 49 -21.67 -9.27 16.24
N GLU A 50 -22.13 -10.04 17.24
CA GLU A 50 -22.88 -9.48 18.36
C GLU A 50 -22.01 -8.56 19.24
N ALA A 51 -20.75 -8.91 19.45
CA ALA A 51 -19.81 -8.06 20.18
C ALA A 51 -19.52 -6.75 19.40
N ILE A 52 -19.32 -6.83 18.08
CA ILE A 52 -19.13 -5.65 17.21
C ILE A 52 -20.38 -4.76 17.27
N ARG A 53 -21.59 -5.33 17.19
CA ARG A 53 -22.85 -4.56 17.27
C ARG A 53 -22.96 -3.73 18.55
N LYS A 54 -22.36 -4.19 19.67
CA LYS A 54 -22.36 -3.51 20.97
C LYS A 54 -21.17 -2.54 21.13
N SER A 55 -20.25 -2.49 20.20
CA SER A 55 -19.02 -1.68 20.25
C SER A 55 -19.17 -0.36 19.50
N SER A 56 -18.13 0.47 19.56
CA SER A 56 -17.99 1.69 18.75
C SER A 56 -17.42 1.43 17.34
N ILE A 57 -17.01 0.19 17.04
CA ILE A 57 -16.40 -0.17 15.77
C ILE A 57 -17.48 -0.30 14.68
N LYS A 58 -17.29 0.41 13.57
CA LYS A 58 -18.17 0.27 12.40
C LYS A 58 -17.76 -0.95 11.59
N PHE A 59 -18.69 -1.90 11.41
CA PHE A 59 -18.52 -3.02 10.50
C PHE A 59 -18.97 -2.63 9.08
N ILE A 60 -18.09 -2.81 8.09
CA ILE A 60 -18.38 -2.60 6.68
C ILE A 60 -18.54 -3.97 6.02
N THR A 61 -19.79 -4.33 5.72
CA THR A 61 -20.08 -5.58 5.01
C THR A 61 -19.72 -5.45 3.55
N VAL A 62 -18.74 -6.21 3.10
CA VAL A 62 -18.27 -6.28 1.71
C VAL A 62 -18.99 -7.36 0.91
N ARG A 63 -18.72 -7.44 -0.39
CA ARG A 63 -19.31 -8.46 -1.29
C ARG A 63 -18.38 -9.65 -1.50
N HIS A 64 -17.08 -9.48 -1.22
CA HIS A 64 -16.06 -10.52 -1.28
C HIS A 64 -14.95 -10.23 -0.26
N GLU A 65 -14.47 -11.22 0.46
CA GLU A 65 -13.47 -11.05 1.53
C GLU A 65 -12.13 -10.52 1.00
N GLN A 66 -11.79 -10.78 -0.25
CA GLN A 66 -10.63 -10.16 -0.90
C GLN A 66 -10.72 -8.63 -0.88
N GLY A 67 -11.93 -8.08 -1.15
CA GLY A 67 -12.20 -6.65 -1.04
C GLY A 67 -11.97 -6.13 0.38
N ALA A 68 -12.41 -6.89 1.40
CA ALA A 68 -12.16 -6.55 2.81
C ALA A 68 -10.66 -6.48 3.12
N ALA A 69 -9.88 -7.46 2.66
CA ALA A 69 -8.45 -7.48 2.89
C ALA A 69 -7.73 -6.33 2.18
N PHE A 70 -8.11 -5.96 0.95
CA PHE A 70 -7.57 -4.79 0.27
C PHE A 70 -7.97 -3.46 0.92
N MET A 71 -9.19 -3.35 1.46
CA MET A 71 -9.57 -2.17 2.25
C MET A 71 -8.70 -2.06 3.51
N ALA A 72 -8.46 -3.16 4.21
CA ALA A 72 -7.59 -3.20 5.39
C ALA A 72 -6.12 -2.89 5.05
N ASP A 73 -5.62 -3.40 3.92
CA ASP A 73 -4.28 -3.12 3.38
C ASP A 73 -4.08 -1.61 3.14
N VAL A 74 -4.92 -1.00 2.31
CA VAL A 74 -4.79 0.43 1.98
C VAL A 74 -5.03 1.31 3.21
N TYR A 75 -5.93 0.90 4.12
CA TYR A 75 -6.07 1.56 5.42
C TYR A 75 -4.74 1.55 6.19
N GLY A 76 -4.08 0.40 6.24
CA GLY A 76 -2.78 0.22 6.89
C GLY A 76 -1.68 1.10 6.27
N ARG A 77 -1.58 1.12 4.94
CA ARG A 77 -0.60 1.97 4.22
C ARG A 77 -0.78 3.45 4.52
N LEU A 78 -2.02 3.94 4.47
CA LEU A 78 -2.32 5.36 4.63
C LEU A 78 -2.19 5.85 6.07
N THR A 79 -2.48 5.00 7.06
CA THR A 79 -2.49 5.40 8.48
C THR A 79 -1.24 4.98 9.25
N GLY A 80 -0.56 3.91 8.81
CA GLY A 80 0.47 3.24 9.59
C GLY A 80 -0.08 2.46 10.79
N LYS A 81 -1.42 2.31 10.89
CA LYS A 81 -2.13 1.52 11.90
C LYS A 81 -2.75 0.30 11.25
N ALA A 82 -2.81 -0.80 11.98
CA ALA A 82 -3.32 -2.03 11.40
C ALA A 82 -4.79 -1.91 10.97
N GLY A 83 -5.05 -2.11 9.65
CA GLY A 83 -6.39 -2.32 9.13
C GLY A 83 -6.90 -3.70 9.53
N VAL A 84 -8.21 -3.83 9.81
CA VAL A 84 -8.78 -5.09 10.29
C VAL A 84 -9.78 -5.65 9.29
N CYS A 85 -9.58 -6.90 8.88
CA CYS A 85 -10.56 -7.64 8.08
C CYS A 85 -11.04 -8.90 8.81
N LEU A 86 -12.28 -9.32 8.52
CA LEU A 86 -12.94 -10.45 9.17
C LEU A 86 -13.61 -11.36 8.14
N SER A 87 -13.47 -12.65 8.34
CA SER A 87 -14.19 -13.67 7.57
C SER A 87 -14.62 -14.84 8.44
N THR A 88 -15.53 -15.65 7.92
CA THR A 88 -15.76 -16.99 8.43
C THR A 88 -14.60 -17.95 8.08
N LEU A 89 -14.68 -19.20 8.49
CA LEU A 89 -13.71 -20.25 8.15
C LEU A 89 -13.78 -20.65 6.67
N GLY A 90 -12.97 -21.62 6.30
CA GLY A 90 -13.00 -22.29 4.99
C GLY A 90 -12.96 -21.32 3.82
N PRO A 91 -14.04 -21.23 3.01
CA PRO A 91 -14.06 -20.40 1.81
C PRO A 91 -13.89 -18.91 2.12
N GLY A 92 -14.47 -18.39 3.22
CA GLY A 92 -14.28 -17.00 3.61
C GLY A 92 -12.82 -16.69 3.94
N ALA A 93 -12.16 -17.55 4.72
CA ALA A 93 -10.75 -17.39 5.06
C ALA A 93 -9.85 -17.50 3.82
N THR A 94 -10.11 -18.45 2.92
CA THR A 94 -9.31 -18.59 1.69
C THR A 94 -9.45 -17.37 0.77
N ASN A 95 -10.61 -16.71 0.75
CA ASN A 95 -10.83 -15.48 0.00
C ASN A 95 -10.01 -14.30 0.52
N LEU A 96 -9.61 -14.28 1.80
CA LEU A 96 -8.72 -13.25 2.36
C LEU A 96 -7.26 -13.37 1.88
N VAL A 97 -6.82 -14.57 1.49
CA VAL A 97 -5.40 -14.93 1.27
C VAL A 97 -4.69 -13.92 0.37
N THR A 98 -5.28 -13.56 -0.76
CA THR A 98 -4.65 -12.67 -1.74
C THR A 98 -4.37 -11.28 -1.16
N GLY A 99 -5.36 -10.64 -0.52
CA GLY A 99 -5.17 -9.30 0.05
C GLY A 99 -4.27 -9.29 1.29
N VAL A 100 -4.31 -10.37 2.11
CA VAL A 100 -3.39 -10.52 3.24
C VAL A 100 -1.95 -10.70 2.77
N ALA A 101 -1.73 -11.46 1.69
CA ALA A 101 -0.42 -11.64 1.09
C ALA A 101 0.12 -10.31 0.50
N ASP A 102 -0.76 -9.52 -0.14
CA ASP A 102 -0.41 -8.20 -0.67
C ASP A 102 0.06 -7.27 0.46
N ALA A 103 -0.75 -7.13 1.51
CA ALA A 103 -0.41 -6.33 2.69
C ALA A 103 0.92 -6.73 3.32
N ASN A 104 1.15 -8.04 3.48
CA ASN A 104 2.39 -8.55 4.07
C ASN A 104 3.63 -8.29 3.20
N SER A 105 3.52 -8.47 1.88
CA SER A 105 4.61 -8.20 0.95
C SER A 105 4.95 -6.72 0.85
N ASP A 106 3.93 -5.88 0.82
CA ASP A 106 4.08 -4.43 0.63
C ASP A 106 4.33 -3.67 1.94
N GLY A 107 4.40 -4.40 3.07
CA GLY A 107 4.68 -3.78 4.37
C GLY A 107 3.54 -2.92 4.88
N ALA A 108 2.29 -3.34 4.66
CA ALA A 108 1.09 -2.71 5.21
C ALA A 108 0.65 -3.43 6.49
N PRO A 109 0.47 -2.74 7.61
CA PRO A 109 -0.01 -3.36 8.83
C PRO A 109 -1.47 -3.81 8.68
N LEU A 110 -1.74 -5.11 8.94
CA LEU A 110 -3.05 -5.71 8.78
C LEU A 110 -3.29 -6.79 9.83
N ILE A 111 -4.51 -6.85 10.37
CA ILE A 111 -5.01 -7.95 11.21
C ILE A 111 -6.14 -8.65 10.47
N ALA A 112 -5.93 -9.89 10.10
CA ALA A 112 -6.98 -10.79 9.61
C ALA A 112 -7.57 -11.57 10.80
N ILE A 113 -8.90 -11.56 10.94
CA ILE A 113 -9.62 -12.34 11.94
C ILE A 113 -10.46 -13.37 11.20
N THR A 114 -10.29 -14.65 11.55
CA THR A 114 -11.09 -15.74 10.96
C THR A 114 -11.89 -16.43 12.05
N GLY A 115 -13.16 -16.74 11.76
CA GLY A 115 -13.89 -17.75 12.51
C GLY A 115 -13.31 -19.14 12.24
N GLN A 116 -13.52 -20.07 13.19
CA GLN A 116 -13.11 -21.46 13.05
C GLN A 116 -14.15 -22.38 13.67
N VAL A 117 -14.18 -23.64 13.22
CA VAL A 117 -14.99 -24.68 13.87
C VAL A 117 -14.67 -24.81 15.36
N GLY A 118 -15.62 -25.34 16.13
CA GLY A 118 -15.33 -25.68 17.53
C GLY A 118 -14.16 -26.66 17.66
N THR A 119 -13.38 -26.50 18.74
CA THR A 119 -12.16 -27.27 18.98
C THR A 119 -12.38 -28.78 19.01
N GLU A 120 -13.58 -29.23 19.32
CA GLU A 120 -14.00 -30.64 19.33
C GLU A 120 -14.07 -31.26 17.91
N ARG A 121 -14.08 -30.41 16.87
CA ARG A 121 -14.19 -30.85 15.46
C ARG A 121 -12.85 -30.76 14.69
N MET A 122 -11.85 -30.10 15.25
CA MET A 122 -10.58 -29.80 14.54
C MET A 122 -9.74 -31.04 14.22
N HIS A 123 -9.91 -32.14 14.95
CA HIS A 123 -9.21 -33.39 14.72
C HIS A 123 -9.86 -34.27 13.64
N LEU A 124 -10.98 -33.83 13.08
CA LEU A 124 -11.78 -34.58 12.12
C LEU A 124 -11.76 -33.86 10.74
N THR A 125 -11.93 -34.63 9.68
CA THR A 125 -12.38 -34.07 8.39
C THR A 125 -13.82 -33.60 8.58
N SER A 126 -14.05 -32.31 8.70
CA SER A 126 -15.36 -31.74 8.95
C SER A 126 -15.70 -30.60 8.00
N HIS A 127 -17.00 -30.22 7.96
CA HIS A 127 -17.50 -29.18 7.07
C HIS A 127 -16.69 -27.89 7.21
N GLN A 128 -16.15 -27.39 6.09
CA GLN A 128 -15.37 -26.16 5.93
C GLN A 128 -14.10 -26.03 6.79
N TYR A 129 -13.73 -27.03 7.57
CA TYR A 129 -12.50 -26.98 8.37
C TYR A 129 -11.25 -26.98 7.49
N LEU A 130 -10.38 -26.03 7.76
CA LEU A 130 -9.00 -25.94 7.27
C LEU A 130 -8.08 -25.54 8.41
N ASP A 131 -6.83 -25.98 8.34
CA ASP A 131 -5.76 -25.48 9.23
C ASP A 131 -5.34 -24.07 8.76
N LEU A 132 -6.08 -23.07 9.26
CA LEU A 132 -5.90 -21.69 8.86
C LEU A 132 -4.58 -21.10 9.37
N VAL A 133 -4.08 -21.54 10.51
CA VAL A 133 -2.79 -21.10 11.05
C VAL A 133 -1.65 -21.45 10.08
N ASN A 134 -1.62 -22.68 9.59
CA ASN A 134 -0.62 -23.12 8.61
C ASN A 134 -0.88 -22.54 7.22
N LEU A 135 -2.13 -22.36 6.81
CA LEU A 135 -2.47 -21.73 5.53
C LEU A 135 -1.94 -20.29 5.44
N PHE A 136 -2.07 -19.51 6.52
CA PHE A 136 -1.64 -18.11 6.56
C PHE A 136 -0.18 -17.92 6.98
N ALA A 137 0.50 -18.95 7.51
CA ALA A 137 1.88 -18.82 7.98
C ALA A 137 2.85 -18.18 6.96
N PRO A 138 2.85 -18.55 5.66
CA PRO A 138 3.78 -17.97 4.67
C PRO A 138 3.44 -16.53 4.24
N ILE A 139 2.25 -16.03 4.55
CA ILE A 139 1.75 -14.73 4.10
C ILE A 139 1.47 -13.77 5.27
N THR A 140 1.96 -14.09 6.47
CA THR A 140 1.80 -13.25 7.66
C THR A 140 3.07 -13.25 8.49
N LYS A 141 3.30 -12.16 9.23
CA LYS A 141 4.36 -12.10 10.25
C LYS A 141 4.07 -13.04 11.42
N ARG A 142 2.80 -13.26 11.70
CA ARG A 142 2.35 -14.12 12.80
C ARG A 142 0.94 -14.64 12.53
N SER A 143 0.75 -15.95 12.60
CA SER A 143 -0.55 -16.62 12.62
C SER A 143 -0.79 -17.26 13.97
N LYS A 144 -1.94 -16.99 14.60
CA LYS A 144 -2.23 -17.54 15.93
C LYS A 144 -3.69 -17.87 16.09
N GLN A 145 -3.97 -19.11 16.57
CA GLN A 145 -5.28 -19.54 17.01
C GLN A 145 -5.47 -19.23 18.50
N VAL A 146 -6.65 -18.75 18.86
CA VAL A 146 -7.07 -18.57 20.26
C VAL A 146 -7.55 -19.93 20.81
N VAL A 147 -6.73 -20.56 21.62
CA VAL A 147 -7.03 -21.90 22.21
C VAL A 147 -7.58 -21.82 23.63
N ARG A 148 -7.47 -20.66 24.27
CA ARG A 148 -7.95 -20.41 25.64
C ARG A 148 -8.56 -19.00 25.72
N PRO A 149 -9.73 -18.85 26.37
CA PRO A 149 -10.42 -17.58 26.51
C PRO A 149 -9.58 -16.48 27.19
N ASP A 150 -8.86 -16.81 28.23
CA ASP A 150 -8.07 -15.89 29.06
C ASP A 150 -6.82 -15.33 28.34
N THR A 151 -6.46 -15.87 27.17
CA THR A 151 -5.28 -15.41 26.40
C THR A 151 -5.63 -14.43 25.28
N VAL A 152 -6.90 -14.16 25.01
CA VAL A 152 -7.34 -13.40 23.83
C VAL A 152 -6.79 -11.97 23.81
N ASN A 153 -6.83 -11.27 24.95
CA ASN A 153 -6.31 -9.90 25.05
C ASN A 153 -4.79 -9.82 24.71
N GLU A 154 -4.00 -10.76 25.23
CA GLU A 154 -2.57 -10.83 24.90
C GLU A 154 -2.33 -11.13 23.42
N ILE A 155 -3.12 -12.07 22.84
CA ILE A 155 -3.01 -12.43 21.42
C ILE A 155 -3.29 -11.21 20.53
N VAL A 156 -4.34 -10.44 20.81
CA VAL A 156 -4.67 -9.22 20.08
C VAL A 156 -3.52 -8.21 20.19
N ARG A 157 -3.07 -7.89 21.40
CA ARG A 157 -1.99 -6.91 21.61
C ARG A 157 -0.69 -7.30 20.95
N ILE A 158 -0.33 -8.59 21.00
CA ILE A 158 0.85 -9.12 20.32
C ILE A 158 0.68 -9.02 18.80
N ALA A 159 -0.50 -9.35 18.26
CA ALA A 159 -0.76 -9.25 16.83
C ALA A 159 -0.61 -7.81 16.31
N PHE A 160 -1.19 -6.82 16.99
CA PHE A 160 -1.02 -5.40 16.64
C PHE A 160 0.44 -4.96 16.72
N LYS A 161 1.14 -5.32 17.79
CA LYS A 161 2.57 -5.03 17.90
C LYS A 161 3.37 -5.58 16.71
N TYR A 162 3.15 -6.84 16.34
CA TYR A 162 3.86 -7.47 15.21
C TYR A 162 3.44 -6.87 13.87
N ALA A 163 2.16 -6.56 13.69
CA ALA A 163 1.67 -5.96 12.45
C ALA A 163 2.26 -4.56 12.21
N GLU A 164 2.37 -3.75 13.26
CA GLU A 164 2.76 -2.33 13.16
C GLU A 164 4.27 -2.08 13.31
N MET A 165 5.02 -3.02 13.96
CA MET A 165 6.48 -2.85 14.08
C MET A 165 7.18 -3.03 12.73
N GLU A 166 8.29 -2.33 12.54
CA GLU A 166 9.08 -2.38 11.30
C GLU A 166 9.68 -3.78 11.08
N LYS A 167 9.69 -4.34 9.89
CA LYS A 167 8.89 -3.97 8.72
C LYS A 167 7.43 -4.35 9.00
N PRO A 168 6.44 -3.45 8.78
CA PRO A 168 5.04 -3.78 9.01
C PRO A 168 4.54 -4.92 8.12
N GLY A 169 3.41 -5.54 8.49
CA GLY A 169 2.83 -6.62 7.70
C GLY A 169 1.59 -7.22 8.34
N ALA A 170 1.11 -8.32 7.80
CA ALA A 170 -0.11 -8.95 8.22
C ALA A 170 0.07 -9.89 9.42
N CYS A 171 -0.96 -10.00 10.26
CA CYS A 171 -1.10 -11.03 11.29
C CYS A 171 -2.47 -11.69 11.22
N LEU A 172 -2.56 -12.98 11.56
CA LEU A 172 -3.81 -13.73 11.66
C LEU A 172 -4.17 -13.98 13.13
N ILE A 173 -5.44 -13.77 13.46
CA ILE A 173 -6.10 -14.26 14.69
C ILE A 173 -7.22 -15.20 14.26
N ASP A 174 -7.06 -16.49 14.56
CA ASP A 174 -8.04 -17.54 14.27
C ASP A 174 -8.82 -17.87 15.53
N LEU A 175 -10.16 -17.70 15.52
CA LEU A 175 -11.00 -17.83 16.70
C LEU A 175 -12.04 -18.94 16.55
N PRO A 176 -11.86 -20.09 17.25
CA PRO A 176 -12.89 -21.14 17.30
C PRO A 176 -14.20 -20.66 17.91
N CYS A 177 -15.34 -21.02 17.31
CA CYS A 177 -16.65 -20.55 17.70
C CYS A 177 -17.02 -20.92 19.16
N ASN A 178 -16.66 -22.12 19.62
CA ASN A 178 -16.88 -22.53 21.01
C ASN A 178 -16.02 -21.71 22.00
N ILE A 179 -14.80 -21.34 21.62
CA ILE A 179 -13.93 -20.46 22.44
C ILE A 179 -14.51 -19.04 22.45
N ALA A 180 -15.01 -18.54 21.30
CA ALA A 180 -15.62 -17.22 21.20
C ALA A 180 -16.77 -17.02 22.20
N ALA A 181 -17.58 -18.07 22.42
CA ALA A 181 -18.73 -18.06 23.33
C ALA A 181 -18.37 -18.26 24.82
N MET A 182 -17.13 -18.71 25.14
CA MET A 182 -16.74 -18.98 26.54
C MET A 182 -16.63 -17.69 27.35
N GLU A 183 -17.16 -17.71 28.56
CA GLU A 183 -16.99 -16.64 29.54
C GLU A 183 -15.53 -16.51 29.97
N VAL A 184 -15.10 -15.27 30.13
CA VAL A 184 -13.75 -14.92 30.57
C VAL A 184 -13.79 -13.77 31.58
N ASN A 185 -13.08 -13.95 32.68
CA ASN A 185 -12.77 -12.86 33.59
C ASN A 185 -11.51 -12.17 33.07
N GLY A 186 -11.66 -11.09 32.30
CA GLY A 186 -10.55 -10.47 31.63
C GLY A 186 -10.49 -8.97 31.89
N GLU A 187 -9.32 -8.48 32.31
CA GLU A 187 -8.98 -7.07 32.21
C GLU A 187 -8.62 -6.76 30.77
N VAL A 188 -9.30 -5.77 30.16
CA VAL A 188 -8.94 -5.25 28.85
C VAL A 188 -8.04 -4.04 29.07
N ALA A 189 -6.88 -4.02 28.39
CA ALA A 189 -6.03 -2.84 28.40
C ALA A 189 -6.79 -1.65 27.83
N GLN A 190 -6.76 -0.52 28.55
CA GLN A 190 -7.52 0.69 28.16
C GLN A 190 -6.76 1.61 27.21
N THR A 191 -5.49 1.33 26.96
CA THR A 191 -4.65 2.13 26.09
C THR A 191 -3.92 1.25 25.08
N PRO A 192 -3.75 1.70 23.82
CA PRO A 192 -2.96 0.99 22.82
C PRO A 192 -1.56 0.69 23.35
N LEU A 193 -0.94 -0.36 22.86
CA LEU A 193 0.48 -0.58 23.07
C LEU A 193 1.27 0.54 22.41
N LYS A 194 2.22 1.11 23.13
CA LYS A 194 3.27 1.90 22.49
C LYS A 194 4.05 0.98 21.57
N HIS A 195 4.06 1.31 20.29
CA HIS A 195 4.86 0.59 19.32
C HIS A 195 6.21 1.32 19.11
N HIS A 196 7.11 0.66 18.40
CA HIS A 196 8.50 1.10 18.24
C HIS A 196 8.64 2.52 17.66
N ARG A 197 7.68 2.99 16.84
CA ARG A 197 7.71 4.32 16.22
C ARG A 197 7.61 5.49 17.20
N GLU A 198 7.18 5.27 18.42
CA GLU A 198 7.15 6.32 19.47
C GLU A 198 8.52 6.54 20.13
N ASN A 199 9.49 5.65 19.90
CA ASN A 199 10.83 5.74 20.45
C ASN A 199 11.84 5.88 19.31
N THR A 200 12.41 7.06 19.11
CA THR A 200 13.47 7.27 18.13
C THR A 200 14.71 6.44 18.49
N VAL A 201 15.10 5.55 17.60
CA VAL A 201 16.33 4.76 17.70
C VAL A 201 17.36 5.43 16.82
N TYR A 202 18.40 5.98 17.41
CA TYR A 202 19.48 6.65 16.66
C TYR A 202 20.48 5.63 16.14
N ALA A 203 20.93 5.83 14.89
CA ALA A 203 22.06 5.09 14.35
C ALA A 203 23.34 5.38 15.15
N SER A 204 24.28 4.46 15.16
CA SER A 204 25.55 4.65 15.86
C SER A 204 26.35 5.78 15.20
N THR A 205 27.07 6.56 16.03
CA THR A 205 27.95 7.61 15.51
C THR A 205 29.02 7.05 14.56
N ASP A 206 29.51 5.86 14.85
CA ASP A 206 30.53 5.20 13.99
C ASP A 206 29.97 4.88 12.60
N ALA A 207 28.72 4.37 12.50
CA ALA A 207 28.05 4.13 11.21
C ALA A 207 27.85 5.44 10.42
N ILE A 208 27.43 6.52 11.08
CA ILE A 208 27.28 7.85 10.46
C ILE A 208 28.64 8.37 9.91
N LEU A 209 29.71 8.26 10.72
CA LEU A 209 31.05 8.72 10.30
C LEU A 209 31.62 7.85 9.16
N THR A 210 31.43 6.53 9.23
CA THR A 210 31.86 5.61 8.17
C THR A 210 31.12 5.89 6.87
N ALA A 211 29.79 6.03 6.92
CA ALA A 211 28.97 6.38 5.75
C ALA A 211 29.38 7.74 5.16
N GLY A 212 29.67 8.75 6.00
CA GLY A 212 30.22 10.03 5.58
C GLY A 212 31.58 9.90 4.88
N GLY A 213 32.44 9.00 5.37
CA GLY A 213 33.73 8.67 4.75
C GLY A 213 33.56 8.00 3.38
N VAL A 214 32.64 7.05 3.25
CA VAL A 214 32.27 6.41 1.97
C VAL A 214 31.73 7.46 0.99
N PHE A 215 30.81 8.33 1.45
CA PHE A 215 30.27 9.42 0.64
C PHE A 215 31.36 10.35 0.08
N ALA A 216 32.33 10.71 0.89
CA ALA A 216 33.40 11.64 0.51
C ALA A 216 34.27 11.12 -0.66
N THR A 217 34.29 9.82 -0.93
CA THR A 217 35.04 9.21 -2.04
C THR A 217 34.22 9.16 -3.33
N ALA A 218 32.90 9.32 -3.27
CA ALA A 218 32.02 9.20 -4.40
C ALA A 218 32.15 10.36 -5.39
N LYS A 219 32.04 10.06 -6.66
CA LYS A 219 32.04 11.03 -7.76
C LYS A 219 30.65 11.29 -8.31
N ARG A 220 29.80 10.27 -8.30
CA ARG A 220 28.44 10.27 -8.82
C ARG A 220 27.49 9.57 -7.84
N PRO A 221 27.29 10.14 -6.64
CA PRO A 221 26.32 9.57 -5.69
C PRO A 221 24.89 9.72 -6.23
N VAL A 222 24.05 8.72 -5.98
CA VAL A 222 22.63 8.72 -6.30
C VAL A 222 21.87 8.17 -5.09
N ILE A 223 20.72 8.77 -4.77
CA ILE A 223 19.81 8.24 -3.78
C ILE A 223 18.79 7.32 -4.49
N LEU A 224 18.61 6.11 -3.96
CA LEU A 224 17.49 5.21 -4.27
C LEU A 224 16.55 5.19 -3.08
N VAL A 225 15.35 5.79 -3.23
CA VAL A 225 14.39 5.85 -2.15
C VAL A 225 13.31 4.79 -2.31
N GLY A 226 13.02 4.07 -1.24
CA GLY A 226 11.98 3.05 -1.14
C GLY A 226 10.86 3.41 -0.18
N HIS A 227 9.89 2.51 -0.05
CA HIS A 227 8.63 2.76 0.67
C HIS A 227 8.82 2.93 2.19
N SER A 228 9.87 2.35 2.79
CA SER A 228 10.15 2.53 4.22
C SER A 228 10.36 4.02 4.57
N ALA A 229 10.97 4.81 3.67
CA ALA A 229 11.10 6.26 3.88
C ALA A 229 9.74 6.98 3.96
N VAL A 230 8.75 6.52 3.17
CA VAL A 230 7.37 7.04 3.22
C VAL A 230 6.66 6.62 4.50
N ARG A 231 6.71 5.33 4.84
CA ARG A 231 6.10 4.77 6.05
C ARG A 231 6.62 5.44 7.32
N ASN A 232 7.92 5.70 7.37
CA ASN A 232 8.60 6.30 8.51
C ASN A 232 8.61 7.85 8.47
N ARG A 233 7.82 8.43 7.55
CA ARG A 233 7.59 9.89 7.44
C ARG A 233 8.87 10.70 7.24
N ALA A 234 9.86 10.12 6.56
CA ALA A 234 11.16 10.75 6.36
C ALA A 234 11.22 11.69 5.14
N SER A 235 10.10 11.96 4.47
CA SER A 235 10.07 12.72 3.21
C SER A 235 10.60 14.13 3.33
N GLU A 236 10.35 14.83 4.44
CA GLU A 236 10.85 16.19 4.68
C GLU A 236 12.38 16.17 4.86
N ALA A 237 12.89 15.36 5.78
CA ALA A 237 14.33 15.21 6.02
C ALA A 237 15.07 14.73 4.76
N LEU A 238 14.46 13.82 3.99
CA LEU A 238 15.00 13.35 2.71
C LEU A 238 15.08 14.47 1.68
N THR A 239 14.01 15.27 1.55
CA THR A 239 13.98 16.39 0.60
C THR A 239 15.05 17.43 0.94
N GLU A 240 15.22 17.76 2.22
CA GLU A 240 16.29 18.64 2.69
C GLU A 240 17.69 18.06 2.46
N PHE A 241 17.87 16.75 2.68
CA PHE A 241 19.13 16.05 2.42
C PHE A 241 19.49 16.09 0.95
N VAL A 242 18.55 15.77 0.06
CA VAL A 242 18.68 15.85 -1.40
C VAL A 242 19.09 17.25 -1.84
N PHE A 243 18.37 18.27 -1.36
CA PHE A 243 18.59 19.65 -1.78
C PHE A 243 19.93 20.19 -1.28
N SER A 244 20.29 19.95 -0.01
CA SER A 244 21.53 20.48 0.60
C SER A 244 22.78 19.85 0.01
N LEU A 245 22.73 18.59 -0.37
CA LEU A 245 23.87 17.87 -0.94
C LEU A 245 23.80 17.76 -2.48
N LYS A 246 22.74 18.28 -3.12
CA LYS A 246 22.56 18.27 -4.57
C LYS A 246 22.73 16.87 -5.20
N ILE A 247 22.12 15.87 -4.56
CA ILE A 247 22.24 14.47 -4.99
C ILE A 247 21.03 14.09 -5.84
N PRO A 248 21.23 13.52 -7.05
CA PRO A 248 20.14 12.96 -7.83
C PRO A 248 19.40 11.87 -7.05
N VAL A 249 18.05 11.89 -7.10
CA VAL A 249 17.22 10.91 -6.40
C VAL A 249 16.30 10.17 -7.37
N VAL A 250 16.31 8.86 -7.27
CA VAL A 250 15.41 7.93 -7.98
C VAL A 250 14.53 7.26 -6.96
N CYS A 251 13.22 7.13 -7.21
CA CYS A 251 12.30 6.42 -6.32
C CYS A 251 11.86 5.08 -6.87
N THR A 252 11.44 4.16 -5.98
CA THR A 252 10.66 3.00 -6.37
C THR A 252 9.20 3.39 -6.67
N MET A 253 8.42 2.47 -7.24
CA MET A 253 6.99 2.73 -7.52
C MET A 253 6.20 3.05 -6.24
N MET A 254 6.54 2.41 -5.12
CA MET A 254 5.84 2.58 -3.84
C MET A 254 6.30 3.83 -3.08
N ALA A 255 7.43 4.43 -3.46
CA ALA A 255 7.97 5.63 -2.83
C ALA A 255 7.65 6.93 -3.61
N LYS A 256 6.70 6.89 -4.56
CA LYS A 256 6.29 8.10 -5.28
C LYS A 256 5.78 9.18 -4.32
N GLY A 257 6.29 10.41 -4.53
CA GLY A 257 5.99 11.55 -3.64
C GLY A 257 6.85 11.63 -2.38
N ALA A 258 7.77 10.67 -2.13
CA ALA A 258 8.75 10.79 -1.05
C ALA A 258 9.67 12.02 -1.24
N VAL A 259 9.98 12.35 -2.48
CA VAL A 259 10.55 13.63 -2.91
C VAL A 259 9.59 14.22 -3.94
N PRO A 260 9.21 15.51 -3.83
CA PRO A 260 8.30 16.15 -4.77
C PRO A 260 8.80 16.11 -6.21
N TYR A 261 7.88 15.95 -7.18
CA TYR A 261 8.22 15.87 -8.60
C TYR A 261 8.95 17.12 -9.13
N ASP A 262 8.60 18.29 -8.63
CA ASP A 262 9.19 19.59 -9.03
C ASP A 262 10.59 19.83 -8.44
N ASN A 263 11.06 18.99 -7.51
CA ASN A 263 12.44 19.02 -7.05
C ASN A 263 13.39 18.75 -8.23
N CYS A 264 14.31 19.66 -8.51
CA CYS A 264 15.20 19.59 -9.66
C CYS A 264 16.15 18.36 -9.65
N TYR A 265 16.36 17.75 -8.48
CA TYR A 265 17.18 16.54 -8.34
C TYR A 265 16.37 15.24 -8.39
N PHE A 266 15.05 15.31 -8.55
CA PHE A 266 14.21 14.12 -8.73
C PHE A 266 14.35 13.58 -10.17
N MET A 267 14.83 12.35 -10.32
CA MET A 267 15.17 11.72 -11.60
C MET A 267 14.15 10.68 -12.08
N GLY A 268 12.97 10.61 -11.44
CA GLY A 268 11.90 9.71 -11.83
C GLY A 268 11.84 8.43 -11.01
N CYS A 269 11.00 7.49 -11.48
CA CYS A 269 10.67 6.25 -10.81
C CYS A 269 11.29 5.05 -11.54
N ILE A 270 12.02 4.20 -10.80
CA ILE A 270 12.57 2.93 -11.30
C ILE A 270 11.54 1.80 -11.15
N GLY A 271 11.60 0.80 -12.00
CA GLY A 271 10.74 -0.39 -11.90
C GLY A 271 10.03 -0.80 -13.18
N LEU A 272 10.19 -0.03 -14.28
CA LEU A 272 9.70 -0.47 -15.58
C LEU A 272 10.46 -1.71 -16.07
N PRO A 273 9.82 -2.54 -16.93
CA PRO A 273 10.47 -3.69 -17.53
C PRO A 273 11.65 -3.32 -18.44
N GLN A 274 11.60 -2.13 -19.06
CA GLN A 274 12.61 -1.60 -19.98
C GLN A 274 13.60 -0.68 -19.24
N ARG A 275 14.76 -0.46 -19.85
CA ARG A 275 15.74 0.54 -19.42
C ARG A 275 15.19 1.94 -19.71
N ASP A 276 14.95 2.74 -18.69
CA ASP A 276 14.42 4.11 -18.78
C ASP A 276 15.42 5.12 -18.21
N TYR A 277 15.13 6.41 -18.26
CA TYR A 277 15.99 7.48 -17.74
C TYR A 277 16.49 7.25 -16.31
N PRO A 278 15.64 6.84 -15.32
CA PRO A 278 16.13 6.52 -13.98
C PRO A 278 17.15 5.36 -13.98
N ASN A 279 17.02 4.38 -14.89
CA ASN A 279 18.01 3.31 -15.02
C ASN A 279 19.36 3.86 -15.50
N VAL A 280 19.37 4.81 -16.43
CA VAL A 280 20.60 5.46 -16.90
C VAL A 280 21.30 6.20 -15.76
N ILE A 281 20.54 6.90 -14.90
CA ILE A 281 21.06 7.54 -13.69
C ILE A 281 21.71 6.49 -12.77
N MET A 282 21.01 5.40 -12.49
CA MET A 282 21.54 4.33 -11.65
C MET A 282 22.77 3.65 -12.25
N GLU A 283 22.81 3.44 -13.55
CA GLU A 283 23.98 2.86 -14.25
C GLU A 283 25.23 3.71 -14.10
N GLN A 284 25.10 5.05 -14.15
CA GLN A 284 26.22 5.97 -14.06
C GLN A 284 26.68 6.24 -12.63
N ALA A 285 25.90 5.85 -11.62
CA ALA A 285 26.26 6.01 -10.22
C ALA A 285 27.44 5.14 -9.82
N ASP A 286 28.37 5.67 -9.03
CA ASP A 286 29.42 4.92 -8.35
C ASP A 286 29.06 4.62 -6.88
N LEU A 287 28.18 5.43 -6.29
CA LEU A 287 27.61 5.24 -4.96
C LEU A 287 26.09 5.29 -5.04
N VAL A 288 25.41 4.32 -4.43
CA VAL A 288 23.96 4.31 -4.22
C VAL A 288 23.68 4.45 -2.72
N ILE A 289 22.99 5.51 -2.34
CA ILE A 289 22.48 5.72 -1.00
C ILE A 289 21.03 5.21 -1.00
N ALA A 290 20.82 4.01 -0.50
CA ALA A 290 19.52 3.36 -0.44
C ALA A 290 18.80 3.79 0.84
N VAL A 291 17.77 4.62 0.72
CA VAL A 291 17.00 5.19 1.84
C VAL A 291 15.64 4.52 1.92
N GLY A 292 15.42 3.75 2.97
CA GLY A 292 14.15 3.05 3.17
C GLY A 292 13.81 2.08 2.02
N TYR A 293 14.81 1.51 1.38
CA TYR A 293 14.65 0.65 0.20
C TYR A 293 14.57 -0.83 0.59
N ASP A 294 13.53 -1.51 0.11
CA ASP A 294 13.37 -2.95 0.23
C ASP A 294 13.59 -3.63 -1.14
N VAL A 295 14.36 -4.72 -1.14
CA VAL A 295 14.67 -5.50 -2.36
C VAL A 295 13.44 -6.08 -3.05
N VAL A 296 12.32 -6.22 -2.33
CA VAL A 296 11.04 -6.67 -2.89
C VAL A 296 10.42 -5.64 -3.84
N GLU A 297 10.70 -4.36 -3.64
CA GLU A 297 10.12 -3.28 -4.44
C GLU A 297 10.67 -3.26 -5.88
N TYR A 298 11.97 -3.47 -6.04
CA TYR A 298 12.62 -3.63 -7.34
C TYR A 298 13.95 -4.35 -7.18
N ALA A 299 14.07 -5.53 -7.76
CA ALA A 299 15.21 -6.42 -7.56
C ALA A 299 16.56 -5.75 -7.86
N PRO A 300 17.56 -5.80 -6.95
CA PRO A 300 18.88 -5.20 -7.14
C PRO A 300 19.60 -5.65 -8.41
N ALA A 301 19.39 -6.90 -8.86
CA ALA A 301 19.93 -7.41 -10.12
C ALA A 301 19.55 -6.58 -11.37
N LYS A 302 18.48 -5.76 -11.28
CA LYS A 302 18.01 -4.93 -12.38
C LYS A 302 18.73 -3.58 -12.48
N TRP A 303 19.20 -3.03 -11.36
CA TRP A 303 19.89 -1.74 -11.31
C TRP A 303 21.39 -1.84 -10.95
N ASN A 304 21.81 -2.95 -10.36
CA ASN A 304 23.20 -3.28 -10.05
C ASN A 304 23.58 -4.67 -10.57
N PRO A 305 23.44 -4.95 -11.90
CA PRO A 305 23.59 -6.31 -12.44
C PRO A 305 25.01 -6.87 -12.31
N LYS A 306 26.03 -6.02 -12.15
CA LYS A 306 27.42 -6.45 -11.93
C LYS A 306 27.75 -6.65 -10.46
N GLY A 307 26.94 -6.11 -9.53
CA GLY A 307 27.22 -6.12 -8.10
C GLY A 307 28.47 -5.31 -7.72
N ASP A 308 28.77 -4.25 -8.49
CA ASP A 308 30.01 -3.47 -8.38
C ASP A 308 29.80 -2.05 -7.81
N LYS A 309 28.57 -1.69 -7.48
CA LYS A 309 28.29 -0.39 -6.89
C LYS A 309 28.55 -0.39 -5.39
N THR A 310 29.16 0.68 -4.90
CA THR A 310 29.22 0.97 -3.47
C THR A 310 27.81 1.33 -2.98
N ILE A 311 27.38 0.79 -1.84
CA ILE A 311 26.03 1.00 -1.31
C ILE A 311 26.11 1.43 0.16
N ILE A 312 25.40 2.49 0.51
CA ILE A 312 25.05 2.85 1.89
C ILE A 312 23.57 2.53 2.07
N HIS A 313 23.22 1.72 3.06
CA HIS A 313 21.84 1.39 3.40
C HIS A 313 21.41 2.19 4.62
N ILE A 314 20.29 2.93 4.51
CA ILE A 314 19.72 3.74 5.59
C ILE A 314 18.29 3.29 5.81
N ASP A 315 18.02 2.61 6.93
CA ASP A 315 16.68 2.14 7.28
C ASP A 315 16.57 1.90 8.80
N GLU A 316 15.37 1.62 9.30
CA GLU A 316 15.14 1.17 10.68
C GLU A 316 15.57 -0.29 10.91
N THR A 317 15.69 -1.08 9.84
CA THR A 317 16.07 -2.50 9.89
C THR A 317 17.18 -2.83 8.90
N PRO A 318 18.07 -3.79 9.23
CA PRO A 318 19.05 -4.30 8.27
C PRO A 318 18.38 -4.93 7.05
N ASN A 319 18.97 -4.77 5.88
CA ASN A 319 18.43 -5.35 4.66
C ASN A 319 18.94 -6.78 4.41
N HIS A 320 18.20 -7.52 3.59
CA HIS A 320 18.61 -8.83 3.12
C HIS A 320 19.77 -8.71 2.12
N ILE A 321 20.92 -9.26 2.49
CA ILE A 321 22.13 -9.25 1.65
C ILE A 321 21.99 -10.30 0.54
N ASN A 322 22.34 -9.91 -0.69
CA ASN A 322 22.53 -10.80 -1.83
C ASN A 322 23.71 -10.33 -2.69
N LYS A 323 24.12 -11.12 -3.67
CA LYS A 323 25.30 -10.80 -4.49
C LYS A 323 25.22 -9.47 -5.27
N PHE A 324 24.02 -8.89 -5.41
CA PHE A 324 23.78 -7.62 -6.11
C PHE A 324 23.51 -6.46 -5.15
N TYR A 325 23.38 -6.77 -3.85
CA TYR A 325 23.10 -5.82 -2.79
C TYR A 325 23.90 -6.16 -1.55
N GLN A 326 25.08 -5.56 -1.47
CA GLN A 326 26.00 -5.74 -0.35
C GLN A 326 26.41 -4.34 0.13
N PRO A 327 25.72 -3.79 1.14
CA PRO A 327 26.06 -2.49 1.68
C PRO A 327 27.50 -2.47 2.22
N GLU A 328 28.25 -1.43 1.88
CA GLU A 328 29.54 -1.11 2.50
C GLU A 328 29.33 -0.63 3.94
N GLU A 329 28.20 0.09 4.17
CA GLU A 329 27.77 0.55 5.49
C GLU A 329 26.25 0.47 5.61
N GLU A 330 25.76 0.03 6.77
CA GLU A 330 24.35 0.06 7.16
C GLU A 330 24.14 1.05 8.31
N VAL A 331 23.41 2.13 8.02
CA VAL A 331 23.00 3.14 8.99
C VAL A 331 21.62 2.77 9.51
N ILE A 332 21.58 1.98 10.59
CA ILE A 332 20.34 1.44 11.13
C ILE A 332 19.84 2.29 12.29
N GLY A 333 18.66 2.88 12.10
CA GLY A 333 17.98 3.76 13.04
C GLY A 333 16.88 4.55 12.36
N ASP A 334 16.30 5.51 13.08
CA ASP A 334 15.32 6.43 12.52
C ASP A 334 15.87 7.11 11.27
N ILE A 335 15.14 6.99 10.15
CA ILE A 335 15.62 7.46 8.85
C ILE A 335 15.82 8.96 8.85
N SER A 336 14.89 9.74 9.43
CA SER A 336 14.98 11.20 9.48
C SER A 336 16.20 11.65 10.28
N ALA A 337 16.37 11.12 11.49
CA ALA A 337 17.53 11.43 12.34
C ALA A 337 18.87 11.02 11.70
N SER A 338 18.87 9.88 10.96
CA SER A 338 20.05 9.41 10.24
C SER A 338 20.44 10.34 9.08
N LEU A 339 19.45 10.81 8.32
CA LEU A 339 19.65 11.77 7.21
C LEU A 339 20.14 13.13 7.73
N GLU A 340 19.58 13.63 8.85
CA GLU A 340 20.04 14.86 9.51
C GLU A 340 21.50 14.74 9.96
N ALA A 341 21.85 13.64 10.64
CA ALA A 341 23.22 13.40 11.09
C ALA A 341 24.21 13.27 9.91
N LEU A 342 23.82 12.59 8.84
CA LEU A 342 24.62 12.46 7.63
C LEU A 342 24.80 13.80 6.90
N ARG A 343 23.80 14.69 6.90
CA ARG A 343 23.91 16.04 6.33
C ARG A 343 25.01 16.86 6.99
N ASP A 344 25.21 16.67 8.29
CA ASP A 344 26.24 17.40 9.03
C ASP A 344 27.67 16.93 8.69
N VAL A 345 27.86 15.65 8.36
CA VAL A 345 29.17 15.07 8.06
C VAL A 345 29.48 15.02 6.55
N CYS A 346 28.46 14.88 5.72
CA CYS A 346 28.61 14.85 4.26
C CYS A 346 28.77 16.28 3.71
N LYS A 347 29.71 16.45 2.76
CA LYS A 347 29.92 17.74 2.07
C LYS A 347 29.94 17.51 0.58
N ASN A 348 29.03 18.14 -0.15
CA ASN A 348 29.04 18.22 -1.60
C ASN A 348 28.56 19.61 -2.03
N THR A 349 29.30 20.23 -2.94
CA THR A 349 28.97 21.55 -3.50
C THR A 349 28.85 21.54 -5.02
N ARG A 350 29.03 20.38 -5.64
CA ARG A 350 29.02 20.24 -7.11
C ARG A 350 27.62 19.97 -7.59
N GLU A 351 27.19 20.71 -8.63
CA GLU A 351 25.97 20.38 -9.35
C GLU A 351 26.14 19.04 -10.11
N PRO A 352 25.12 18.17 -10.11
CA PRO A 352 25.15 16.92 -10.85
C PRO A 352 24.72 17.14 -12.32
N ASP A 353 25.44 17.98 -13.07
CA ASP A 353 25.07 18.37 -14.45
C ASP A 353 24.76 17.17 -15.35
N TRP A 354 25.48 16.06 -15.15
CA TRP A 354 25.26 14.81 -15.88
C TRP A 354 23.84 14.24 -15.66
N ALA A 355 23.29 14.37 -14.46
CA ALA A 355 21.96 13.89 -14.12
C ALA A 355 20.88 14.92 -14.49
N LEU A 356 21.17 16.21 -14.32
CA LEU A 356 20.25 17.29 -14.69
C LEU A 356 19.95 17.29 -16.20
N CYS A 357 20.97 17.04 -17.05
CA CYS A 357 20.77 16.90 -18.48
C CYS A 357 19.83 15.73 -18.83
N ILE A 358 19.96 14.58 -18.15
CA ILE A 358 19.06 13.43 -18.34
C ILE A 358 17.63 13.77 -17.89
N ARG A 359 17.48 14.50 -16.77
CA ARG A 359 16.17 14.97 -16.30
C ARG A 359 15.49 15.88 -17.31
N GLU A 360 16.20 16.83 -17.89
CA GLU A 360 15.66 17.72 -18.93
C GLU A 360 15.11 16.92 -20.12
N MET A 361 15.84 15.91 -20.57
CA MET A 361 15.38 15.03 -21.65
C MET A 361 14.14 14.24 -21.27
N MET A 362 14.10 13.70 -20.04
CA MET A 362 12.94 12.97 -19.50
C MET A 362 11.70 13.88 -19.45
N VAL A 363 11.83 15.09 -18.90
CA VAL A 363 10.71 16.04 -18.79
C VAL A 363 10.21 16.46 -20.17
N ALA A 364 11.11 16.74 -21.11
CA ALA A 364 10.77 17.10 -22.50
C ALA A 364 10.01 15.96 -23.20
N GLU A 365 10.41 14.71 -22.98
CA GLU A 365 9.69 13.56 -23.53
C GLU A 365 8.32 13.40 -22.90
N HIS A 366 8.22 13.49 -21.56
CA HIS A 366 6.94 13.32 -20.84
C HIS A 366 5.91 14.36 -21.31
N SER A 367 6.33 15.61 -21.54
CA SER A 367 5.45 16.70 -21.99
C SER A 367 5.03 16.61 -23.46
N ARG A 368 5.60 15.68 -24.22
CA ARG A 368 5.33 15.57 -25.67
C ARG A 368 3.86 15.31 -26.00
N TYR A 369 3.16 14.60 -25.12
CA TYR A 369 1.77 14.18 -25.33
C TYR A 369 0.74 15.04 -24.61
N ASP A 370 1.14 16.11 -23.91
CA ASP A 370 0.23 16.96 -23.13
C ASP A 370 -0.89 17.59 -23.98
N ARG A 371 -0.63 17.78 -25.29
CA ARG A 371 -1.56 18.37 -26.26
C ARG A 371 -1.99 17.37 -27.35
N ASP A 372 -1.84 16.06 -27.09
CA ASP A 372 -2.25 15.02 -28.05
C ASP A 372 -3.77 14.83 -27.97
N ASP A 373 -4.49 15.21 -29.02
CA ASP A 373 -5.95 15.07 -29.13
C ASP A 373 -6.38 13.81 -29.89
N SER A 374 -5.43 12.90 -30.18
CA SER A 374 -5.75 11.62 -30.83
C SER A 374 -6.71 10.79 -29.97
N PHE A 375 -7.63 10.08 -30.63
CA PHE A 375 -8.58 9.19 -29.97
C PHE A 375 -8.49 7.76 -30.54
N PRO A 376 -8.44 6.72 -29.72
CA PRO A 376 -8.38 6.73 -28.25
C PRO A 376 -7.12 7.45 -27.72
N PRO A 377 -7.21 8.15 -26.54
CA PRO A 377 -6.07 8.84 -25.96
C PRO A 377 -4.95 7.87 -25.57
N LYS A 378 -3.71 8.35 -25.66
CA LYS A 378 -2.56 7.61 -25.15
C LYS A 378 -2.50 7.67 -23.61
N PRO A 379 -1.91 6.66 -22.91
CA PRO A 379 -1.78 6.67 -21.46
C PRO A 379 -1.17 7.96 -20.90
N GLN A 380 -0.19 8.53 -21.60
CA GLN A 380 0.49 9.77 -21.22
C GLN A 380 -0.49 10.96 -21.13
N LYS A 381 -1.35 11.09 -22.14
CA LYS A 381 -2.38 12.15 -22.19
C LYS A 381 -3.39 11.98 -21.07
N VAL A 382 -3.87 10.76 -20.86
CA VAL A 382 -4.81 10.46 -19.78
C VAL A 382 -4.23 10.85 -18.41
N LEU A 383 -2.97 10.52 -18.14
CA LEU A 383 -2.31 10.84 -16.87
C LEU A 383 -2.07 12.35 -16.70
N HIS A 384 -1.74 13.06 -17.79
CA HIS A 384 -1.66 14.52 -17.79
C HIS A 384 -3.00 15.14 -17.39
N ASP A 385 -4.10 14.71 -18.02
CA ASP A 385 -5.44 15.24 -17.76
C ASP A 385 -5.93 14.91 -16.33
N ILE A 386 -5.66 13.71 -15.84
CA ILE A 386 -5.91 13.36 -14.43
C ILE A 386 -5.20 14.37 -13.52
N ARG A 387 -3.94 14.70 -13.78
CA ARG A 387 -3.17 15.63 -12.94
C ARG A 387 -3.74 17.06 -12.98
N GLN A 388 -4.38 17.48 -14.08
CA GLN A 388 -5.04 18.79 -14.17
C GLN A 388 -6.30 18.89 -13.28
N VAL A 389 -6.94 17.75 -12.97
CA VAL A 389 -8.18 17.69 -12.16
C VAL A 389 -7.90 17.36 -10.70
N MET A 390 -6.91 16.53 -10.44
CA MET A 390 -6.51 16.12 -9.09
C MET A 390 -5.61 17.18 -8.44
N GLY A 391 -5.89 17.57 -7.22
CA GLY A 391 -5.00 18.39 -6.39
C GLY A 391 -3.75 17.62 -5.93
N GLU A 392 -2.76 18.32 -5.39
CA GLU A 392 -1.49 17.71 -4.95
C GLU A 392 -1.67 16.70 -3.82
N ASP A 393 -2.69 16.91 -2.97
CA ASP A 393 -3.04 16.08 -1.81
C ASP A 393 -4.12 15.02 -2.10
N ASP A 394 -4.71 15.04 -3.30
CA ASP A 394 -5.71 14.05 -3.71
C ASP A 394 -5.05 12.68 -3.94
N ILE A 395 -5.82 11.61 -3.79
CA ILE A 395 -5.27 10.25 -3.73
C ILE A 395 -5.65 9.46 -4.98
N LEU A 396 -4.64 8.93 -5.65
CA LEU A 396 -4.78 7.95 -6.73
C LEU A 396 -4.40 6.57 -6.23
N ILE A 397 -5.32 5.59 -6.40
CA ILE A 397 -5.05 4.17 -6.15
C ILE A 397 -4.90 3.48 -7.50
N SER A 398 -3.71 2.95 -7.76
CA SER A 398 -3.42 2.22 -9.00
C SER A 398 -3.69 0.74 -8.85
N ASP A 399 -4.47 0.18 -9.74
CA ASP A 399 -4.50 -1.26 -9.97
C ASP A 399 -3.23 -1.74 -10.69
N VAL A 400 -3.13 -3.04 -10.95
CA VAL A 400 -1.97 -3.67 -11.57
C VAL A 400 -2.27 -4.03 -13.03
N GLY A 401 -1.40 -3.55 -13.94
CA GLY A 401 -1.53 -3.74 -15.38
C GLY A 401 -0.61 -2.81 -16.17
N ALA A 402 -0.84 -2.63 -17.45
CA ALA A 402 -0.09 -1.70 -18.29
C ALA A 402 -0.22 -0.25 -17.78
N HIS A 403 -1.41 0.16 -17.36
CA HIS A 403 -1.67 1.48 -16.76
C HIS A 403 -0.78 1.77 -15.54
N LYS A 404 -0.50 0.77 -14.69
CA LYS A 404 0.42 0.90 -13.55
C LYS A 404 1.82 1.36 -14.00
N MET A 405 2.34 0.78 -15.09
CA MET A 405 3.66 1.15 -15.61
C MET A 405 3.69 2.62 -16.03
N TRP A 406 2.64 3.09 -16.70
CA TRP A 406 2.50 4.48 -17.10
C TRP A 406 2.31 5.42 -15.90
N ILE A 407 1.50 5.04 -14.89
CA ILE A 407 1.33 5.80 -13.65
C ILE A 407 2.67 5.93 -12.92
N ALA A 408 3.40 4.82 -12.76
CA ALA A 408 4.71 4.83 -12.13
C ALA A 408 5.69 5.78 -12.84
N ARG A 409 5.66 5.78 -14.17
CA ARG A 409 6.56 6.58 -15.01
C ARG A 409 6.20 8.06 -15.04
N GLN A 410 4.92 8.41 -15.21
CA GLN A 410 4.53 9.77 -15.62
C GLN A 410 3.56 10.49 -14.70
N TYR A 411 2.85 9.80 -13.78
CA TYR A 411 1.98 10.52 -12.86
C TYR A 411 2.79 11.28 -11.81
N ASN A 412 2.72 12.60 -11.83
CA ASN A 412 3.49 13.47 -10.94
C ASN A 412 2.91 13.49 -9.53
N CYS A 413 3.74 13.19 -8.52
CA CYS A 413 3.38 13.23 -7.11
C CYS A 413 4.21 14.30 -6.40
N TYR A 414 3.56 15.08 -5.54
CA TYR A 414 4.18 16.16 -4.78
C TYR A 414 4.29 15.81 -3.30
N HIS A 415 3.39 14.93 -2.82
CA HIS A 415 3.34 14.49 -1.42
C HIS A 415 3.35 12.96 -1.32
N PRO A 416 3.90 12.39 -0.23
CA PRO A 416 3.85 10.96 0.02
C PRO A 416 2.40 10.49 0.24
N ASN A 417 2.12 9.23 -0.05
CA ASN A 417 0.80 8.60 0.08
C ASN A 417 -0.33 9.23 -0.76
N THR A 418 0.02 9.97 -1.83
CA THR A 418 -0.95 10.48 -2.82
C THR A 418 -1.06 9.61 -4.07
N CYS A 419 -0.20 8.60 -4.20
CA CYS A 419 -0.27 7.57 -5.25
C CYS A 419 0.07 6.21 -4.64
N ILE A 420 -0.94 5.37 -4.45
CA ILE A 420 -0.79 4.04 -3.86
C ILE A 420 -0.68 3.01 -4.99
N ILE A 421 0.40 2.25 -4.98
CA ILE A 421 0.70 1.20 -5.97
C ILE A 421 1.02 -0.09 -5.22
N SER A 422 0.30 -1.19 -5.50
CA SER A 422 0.72 -2.53 -5.10
C SER A 422 1.88 -2.98 -5.99
N ASN A 423 3.01 -3.31 -5.40
CA ASN A 423 4.19 -3.66 -6.17
C ASN A 423 4.97 -4.88 -5.68
N GLY A 424 5.06 -5.14 -4.39
CA GLY A 424 5.75 -6.32 -3.85
C GLY A 424 5.05 -7.62 -4.23
N PHE A 425 3.73 -7.69 -4.04
CA PHE A 425 2.89 -8.79 -4.50
C PHE A 425 2.25 -8.50 -5.86
N ALA A 426 1.98 -7.22 -6.15
CA ALA A 426 1.45 -6.73 -7.42
C ALA A 426 0.09 -7.33 -7.80
N THR A 427 -0.89 -7.17 -6.92
CA THR A 427 -2.19 -7.83 -7.03
C THR A 427 -3.20 -7.01 -7.83
N MET A 428 -3.80 -7.62 -8.85
CA MET A 428 -4.93 -7.03 -9.60
C MET A 428 -6.20 -6.99 -8.72
N GLY A 429 -7.02 -5.94 -8.91
CA GLY A 429 -8.30 -5.76 -8.22
C GLY A 429 -8.24 -4.94 -6.93
N ILE A 430 -7.09 -4.39 -6.56
CA ILE A 430 -6.93 -3.58 -5.34
C ILE A 430 -7.54 -2.17 -5.46
N ALA A 431 -7.64 -1.60 -6.67
CA ALA A 431 -7.93 -0.18 -6.83
C ALA A 431 -9.31 0.23 -6.29
N VAL A 432 -10.37 -0.50 -6.59
CA VAL A 432 -11.74 -0.18 -6.14
C VAL A 432 -11.85 -0.28 -4.61
N PRO A 433 -11.57 -1.41 -3.95
CA PRO A 433 -11.65 -1.50 -2.49
C PRO A 433 -10.64 -0.58 -1.80
N GLY A 434 -9.45 -0.38 -2.37
CA GLY A 434 -8.46 0.56 -1.85
C GLY A 434 -8.95 2.01 -1.87
N ALA A 435 -9.63 2.44 -2.95
CA ALA A 435 -10.23 3.77 -3.04
C ALA A 435 -11.35 3.97 -2.01
N MET A 436 -12.14 2.92 -1.72
CA MET A 436 -13.13 2.97 -0.65
C MET A 436 -12.47 3.25 0.71
N ALA A 437 -11.40 2.53 1.05
CA ALA A 437 -10.67 2.74 2.30
C ALA A 437 -10.06 4.15 2.36
N ALA A 438 -9.46 4.62 1.28
CA ALA A 438 -8.91 5.97 1.20
C ALA A 438 -9.99 7.05 1.41
N LYS A 439 -11.17 6.89 0.77
CA LYS A 439 -12.28 7.84 0.90
C LYS A 439 -12.92 7.82 2.29
N LEU A 440 -12.97 6.68 2.97
CA LEU A 440 -13.39 6.58 4.37
C LEU A 440 -12.45 7.34 5.32
N LEU A 441 -11.15 7.32 5.03
CA LEU A 441 -10.13 8.01 5.84
C LEU A 441 -10.08 9.51 5.57
N TYR A 442 -10.27 9.91 4.32
CA TYR A 442 -10.14 11.29 3.85
C TYR A 442 -11.38 11.71 3.03
N PRO A 443 -12.52 11.91 3.70
CA PRO A 443 -13.79 12.20 3.01
C PRO A 443 -13.77 13.52 2.22
N GLU A 444 -12.87 14.45 2.55
CA GLU A 444 -12.70 15.73 1.88
C GLU A 444 -11.86 15.66 0.60
N LYS A 445 -10.98 14.63 0.46
CA LYS A 445 -10.11 14.51 -0.70
C LYS A 445 -10.82 13.87 -1.89
N LYS A 446 -10.41 14.24 -3.09
CA LYS A 446 -10.73 13.45 -4.28
C LYS A 446 -9.96 12.14 -4.22
N VAL A 447 -10.64 11.04 -4.47
CA VAL A 447 -10.03 9.71 -4.56
C VAL A 447 -10.35 9.11 -5.92
N LEU A 448 -9.30 8.73 -6.65
CA LEU A 448 -9.38 8.13 -7.97
C LEU A 448 -8.83 6.70 -7.95
N ALA A 449 -9.68 5.72 -8.22
CA ALA A 449 -9.24 4.37 -8.58
C ALA A 449 -8.90 4.32 -10.07
N VAL A 450 -7.67 4.01 -10.44
CA VAL A 450 -7.27 3.79 -11.84
C VAL A 450 -7.01 2.31 -12.04
N THR A 451 -7.75 1.69 -12.94
CA THR A 451 -7.70 0.25 -13.19
C THR A 451 -7.77 -0.06 -14.69
N GLY A 452 -7.24 -1.20 -15.10
CA GLY A 452 -7.60 -1.79 -16.39
C GLY A 452 -8.93 -2.52 -16.29
N ASP A 453 -9.56 -2.77 -17.42
CA ASP A 453 -10.84 -3.48 -17.49
C ASP A 453 -10.76 -4.90 -16.88
N GLY A 454 -9.67 -5.63 -17.10
CA GLY A 454 -9.45 -6.93 -16.48
C GLY A 454 -9.34 -6.87 -14.95
N GLY A 455 -8.61 -5.89 -14.39
CA GLY A 455 -8.49 -5.69 -12.95
C GLY A 455 -9.80 -5.20 -12.32
N PHE A 456 -10.51 -4.30 -12.99
CA PHE A 456 -11.80 -3.79 -12.55
C PHE A 456 -12.80 -4.92 -12.26
N MET A 457 -12.93 -5.87 -13.17
CA MET A 457 -13.88 -6.97 -13.03
C MET A 457 -13.58 -7.94 -11.88
N MET A 458 -12.38 -7.87 -11.27
CA MET A 458 -12.03 -8.75 -10.15
C MET A 458 -12.69 -8.34 -8.82
N ASN A 459 -12.93 -7.04 -8.59
CA ASN A 459 -13.55 -6.50 -7.37
C ASN A 459 -14.60 -5.41 -7.64
N SER A 460 -15.17 -5.35 -8.82
CA SER A 460 -16.19 -4.37 -9.21
C SER A 460 -17.48 -4.47 -8.38
N GLN A 461 -17.77 -5.64 -7.80
CA GLN A 461 -18.93 -5.85 -6.91
C GLN A 461 -18.87 -4.97 -5.66
N GLU A 462 -17.68 -4.50 -5.23
CA GLU A 462 -17.53 -3.60 -4.09
C GLU A 462 -18.09 -2.20 -4.33
N LEU A 463 -18.42 -1.87 -5.57
CA LEU A 463 -19.13 -0.63 -5.88
C LEU A 463 -20.54 -0.59 -5.27
N GLU A 464 -21.20 -1.75 -5.10
CA GLU A 464 -22.44 -1.84 -4.31
C GLU A 464 -22.17 -1.49 -2.84
N THR A 465 -21.08 -2.02 -2.27
CA THR A 465 -20.65 -1.66 -0.92
C THR A 465 -20.42 -0.15 -0.79
N ALA A 466 -19.73 0.44 -1.76
CA ALA A 466 -19.46 1.88 -1.77
C ALA A 466 -20.75 2.71 -1.85
N TYR A 467 -21.71 2.30 -2.68
CA TYR A 467 -23.02 2.96 -2.78
C TYR A 467 -23.79 2.88 -1.45
N ARG A 468 -23.93 1.69 -0.89
CA ARG A 468 -24.66 1.44 0.37
C ARG A 468 -24.04 2.15 1.58
N GLU A 469 -22.72 2.26 1.61
CA GLU A 469 -21.99 2.94 2.69
C GLU A 469 -21.78 4.45 2.45
N HIS A 470 -22.32 5.00 1.35
CA HIS A 470 -22.18 6.41 0.96
C HIS A 470 -20.73 6.87 0.86
N ILE A 471 -19.91 6.12 0.10
CA ILE A 471 -18.48 6.37 -0.11
C ILE A 471 -18.28 6.84 -1.56
N PRO A 472 -18.45 8.15 -1.88
CA PRO A 472 -18.30 8.66 -3.25
C PRO A 472 -16.84 8.79 -3.65
N PHE A 473 -16.45 8.10 -4.71
CA PHE A 473 -15.14 8.21 -5.37
C PHE A 473 -15.30 7.93 -6.87
N VAL A 474 -14.25 8.17 -7.64
CA VAL A 474 -14.26 7.94 -9.08
C VAL A 474 -13.40 6.72 -9.42
N THR A 475 -13.94 5.84 -10.28
CA THR A 475 -13.20 4.75 -10.89
C THR A 475 -12.99 5.06 -12.37
N LEU A 476 -11.75 5.19 -12.80
CA LEU A 476 -11.37 5.36 -14.20
C LEU A 476 -10.84 4.04 -14.74
N ILE A 477 -11.55 3.46 -15.70
CA ILE A 477 -11.22 2.20 -16.35
C ILE A 477 -10.50 2.47 -17.67
N PHE A 478 -9.24 2.09 -17.75
CA PHE A 478 -8.50 2.04 -19.01
C PHE A 478 -8.92 0.79 -19.77
N THR A 479 -9.67 0.97 -20.85
CA THR A 479 -10.24 -0.14 -21.61
C THR A 479 -9.46 -0.40 -22.89
N ASP A 480 -8.98 -1.65 -23.03
CA ASP A 480 -8.37 -2.19 -24.24
C ASP A 480 -8.82 -3.63 -24.53
N SER A 481 -9.75 -4.16 -23.73
CA SER A 481 -10.29 -5.53 -23.81
C SER A 481 -9.21 -6.61 -23.76
N SER A 482 -8.14 -6.36 -23.01
CA SER A 482 -7.03 -7.31 -22.89
C SER A 482 -6.28 -7.23 -21.56
N TYR A 483 -5.54 -8.28 -21.23
CA TYR A 483 -4.52 -8.23 -20.19
C TYR A 483 -3.26 -7.50 -20.72
N GLY A 484 -3.38 -6.17 -20.89
CA GLY A 484 -2.48 -5.32 -21.66
C GLY A 484 -1.00 -5.40 -21.28
N LEU A 485 -0.65 -5.62 -20.00
CA LEU A 485 0.77 -5.81 -19.60
C LEU A 485 1.33 -7.14 -20.11
N ILE A 486 0.52 -8.21 -20.08
CA ILE A 486 0.94 -9.52 -20.57
C ILE A 486 1.03 -9.50 -22.09
N LYS A 487 0.05 -8.86 -22.77
CA LYS A 487 0.07 -8.62 -24.21
C LYS A 487 1.35 -7.90 -24.62
N TRP A 488 1.68 -6.78 -23.98
CA TRP A 488 2.91 -6.05 -24.21
C TRP A 488 4.18 -6.92 -24.09
N LYS A 489 4.28 -7.74 -23.04
CA LYS A 489 5.43 -8.64 -22.86
C LYS A 489 5.49 -9.77 -23.88
N GLN A 490 4.37 -10.31 -24.32
CA GLN A 490 4.33 -11.33 -25.37
C GLN A 490 4.74 -10.74 -26.71
N GLU A 491 4.22 -9.57 -27.09
CA GLU A 491 4.58 -8.85 -28.31
C GLU A 491 6.08 -8.49 -28.32
N GLU A 492 6.61 -7.99 -27.20
CA GLU A 492 8.04 -7.66 -27.09
C GLU A 492 8.93 -8.88 -27.27
N ARG A 493 8.52 -10.04 -26.71
CA ARG A 493 9.36 -11.25 -26.68
C ARG A 493 9.19 -12.14 -27.90
N TYR A 494 7.97 -12.25 -28.40
CA TYR A 494 7.60 -13.23 -29.43
C TYR A 494 7.12 -12.59 -30.74
N GLY A 495 6.81 -11.28 -30.74
CA GLY A 495 6.22 -10.59 -31.89
C GLY A 495 4.74 -10.91 -32.13
N ASP A 496 4.11 -11.65 -31.21
CA ASP A 496 2.70 -12.07 -31.28
C ASP A 496 2.16 -12.27 -29.86
N CYS A 497 0.83 -12.32 -29.70
CA CYS A 497 0.17 -12.52 -28.42
C CYS A 497 -0.85 -13.66 -28.48
N PHE A 498 -1.07 -14.33 -27.34
CA PHE A 498 -1.97 -15.47 -27.22
C PHE A 498 -2.76 -15.45 -25.91
N SER A 499 -4.07 -15.66 -26.01
CA SER A 499 -4.99 -15.86 -24.87
C SER A 499 -4.99 -14.67 -23.86
N VAL A 500 -4.92 -13.45 -24.35
CA VAL A 500 -4.91 -12.23 -23.53
C VAL A 500 -6.13 -11.35 -23.76
N ASP A 501 -6.88 -11.57 -24.84
CA ASP A 501 -8.04 -10.76 -25.20
C ASP A 501 -9.33 -11.33 -24.60
N PHE A 502 -10.27 -10.45 -24.24
CA PHE A 502 -11.58 -10.76 -23.69
C PHE A 502 -12.62 -9.69 -24.09
N THR A 503 -13.87 -9.89 -23.71
CA THR A 503 -14.94 -8.91 -23.93
C THR A 503 -15.38 -8.27 -22.63
N ASN A 504 -15.77 -6.99 -22.70
CA ASN A 504 -16.24 -6.22 -21.56
C ASN A 504 -17.78 -6.06 -21.57
N PRO A 505 -18.42 -5.87 -20.41
CA PRO A 505 -19.78 -5.34 -20.34
C PRO A 505 -19.80 -3.89 -20.81
N ASP A 506 -20.99 -3.37 -21.08
CA ASP A 506 -21.20 -1.91 -21.18
C ASP A 506 -21.07 -1.29 -19.79
N PHE A 507 -19.94 -0.64 -19.49
CA PHE A 507 -19.65 -0.12 -18.17
C PHE A 507 -20.57 1.02 -17.73
N VAL A 508 -21.19 1.75 -18.67
CA VAL A 508 -22.18 2.77 -18.33
C VAL A 508 -23.48 2.12 -17.82
N LYS A 509 -23.96 1.07 -18.51
CA LYS A 509 -25.10 0.29 -18.03
C LYS A 509 -24.78 -0.49 -16.76
N TYR A 510 -23.55 -0.95 -16.61
CA TYR A 510 -23.09 -1.61 -15.39
C TYR A 510 -23.17 -0.65 -14.19
N ALA A 511 -22.72 0.59 -14.34
CA ALA A 511 -22.86 1.63 -13.33
C ALA A 511 -24.33 1.87 -12.98
N ASP A 512 -25.20 2.08 -13.97
CA ASP A 512 -26.64 2.32 -13.79
C ASP A 512 -27.32 1.17 -13.03
N SER A 513 -26.95 -0.08 -13.32
CA SER A 513 -27.49 -1.27 -12.63
C SER A 513 -27.18 -1.32 -11.14
N MET A 514 -26.18 -0.56 -10.67
CA MET A 514 -25.77 -0.43 -9.27
C MET A 514 -26.11 0.95 -8.67
N HIS A 515 -26.96 1.75 -9.35
CA HIS A 515 -27.35 3.11 -8.95
C HIS A 515 -26.18 4.12 -8.89
N LEU A 516 -25.13 3.86 -9.67
CA LEU A 516 -23.95 4.72 -9.78
C LEU A 516 -24.04 5.63 -11.00
N LYS A 517 -23.12 6.59 -11.11
CA LYS A 517 -22.95 7.38 -12.32
C LYS A 517 -21.95 6.72 -13.27
N GLY A 518 -22.39 6.50 -14.52
CA GLY A 518 -21.55 5.95 -15.57
C GLY A 518 -21.26 6.96 -16.66
N TYR A 519 -20.01 7.04 -17.09
CA TYR A 519 -19.52 7.90 -18.16
C TYR A 519 -18.72 7.08 -19.17
N ARG A 520 -18.74 7.53 -20.43
CA ARG A 520 -17.85 7.01 -21.48
C ARG A 520 -17.15 8.18 -22.14
N VAL A 521 -15.83 8.13 -22.23
CA VAL A 521 -15.03 9.09 -22.96
C VAL A 521 -15.13 8.74 -24.45
N GLU A 522 -15.67 9.64 -25.25
CA GLU A 522 -15.82 9.46 -26.70
C GLU A 522 -14.84 10.33 -27.50
N ARG A 523 -14.24 11.34 -26.86
CA ARG A 523 -13.20 12.20 -27.42
C ARG A 523 -12.19 12.54 -26.33
N THR A 524 -10.93 12.65 -26.69
CA THR A 524 -9.83 12.93 -25.74
C THR A 524 -10.06 14.24 -24.96
N GLU A 525 -10.56 15.27 -25.62
CA GLU A 525 -10.87 16.59 -25.03
C GLU A 525 -11.97 16.56 -23.96
N ASP A 526 -12.81 15.53 -23.92
CA ASP A 526 -13.91 15.42 -22.96
C ASP A 526 -13.45 14.86 -21.59
N LEU A 527 -12.24 14.29 -21.50
CA LEU A 527 -11.79 13.59 -20.29
C LEU A 527 -11.74 14.51 -19.06
N ILE A 528 -11.20 15.72 -19.18
CA ILE A 528 -11.10 16.67 -18.06
C ILE A 528 -12.50 17.02 -17.52
N SER A 529 -13.43 17.41 -18.40
CA SER A 529 -14.79 17.76 -17.99
C SER A 529 -15.55 16.58 -17.42
N THR A 530 -15.35 15.38 -17.96
CA THR A 530 -15.92 14.13 -17.45
C THR A 530 -15.41 13.79 -16.04
N LEU A 531 -14.10 13.93 -15.80
CA LEU A 531 -13.52 13.75 -14.46
C LEU A 531 -14.08 14.77 -13.46
N GLN A 532 -14.18 16.04 -13.85
CA GLN A 532 -14.73 17.11 -12.99
C GLN A 532 -16.18 16.84 -12.62
N ASP A 533 -17.02 16.45 -13.59
CA ASP A 533 -18.42 16.08 -13.33
C ASP A 533 -18.52 14.84 -12.44
N ALA A 534 -17.74 13.80 -12.72
CA ALA A 534 -17.74 12.58 -11.92
C ALA A 534 -17.33 12.84 -10.45
N PHE A 535 -16.35 13.70 -10.19
CA PHE A 535 -15.97 14.10 -8.83
C PHE A 535 -16.99 14.99 -8.11
N SER A 536 -17.92 15.60 -8.84
CA SER A 536 -19.00 16.40 -8.26
C SER A 536 -20.18 15.57 -7.76
N GLN A 537 -20.21 14.27 -8.08
CA GLN A 537 -21.32 13.38 -7.72
C GLN A 537 -21.24 12.94 -6.25
N GLU A 538 -22.40 12.76 -5.63
CA GLU A 538 -22.54 12.25 -4.25
C GLU A 538 -22.55 10.72 -4.16
N VAL A 539 -22.46 10.05 -5.31
CA VAL A 539 -22.40 8.57 -5.43
C VAL A 539 -21.10 8.17 -6.13
N PRO A 540 -20.63 6.92 -5.97
CA PRO A 540 -19.50 6.45 -6.75
C PRO A 540 -19.74 6.58 -8.25
N SER A 541 -18.69 6.87 -9.01
CA SER A 541 -18.77 7.07 -10.45
C SER A 541 -17.80 6.16 -11.20
N ILE A 542 -18.21 5.66 -12.37
CA ILE A 542 -17.38 4.88 -13.28
C ILE A 542 -17.17 5.70 -14.56
N ILE A 543 -15.92 5.83 -14.99
CA ILE A 543 -15.55 6.41 -16.28
C ILE A 543 -14.88 5.31 -17.12
N GLU A 544 -15.50 4.93 -18.22
CA GLU A 544 -14.91 4.09 -19.25
C GLU A 544 -14.07 4.98 -20.18
N CYS A 545 -12.76 4.72 -20.26
CA CYS A 545 -11.83 5.44 -21.10
C CYS A 545 -11.08 4.46 -22.01
N PRO A 546 -11.43 4.38 -23.30
CA PRO A 546 -10.62 3.62 -24.27
C PRO A 546 -9.21 4.20 -24.33
N VAL A 547 -8.19 3.34 -24.38
CA VAL A 547 -6.78 3.78 -24.36
C VAL A 547 -6.01 3.13 -25.51
N ASP A 548 -5.24 3.96 -26.23
CA ASP A 548 -4.32 3.48 -27.26
C ASP A 548 -2.98 3.02 -26.65
N TYR A 549 -2.86 1.72 -26.42
CA TYR A 549 -1.64 1.09 -25.91
C TYR A 549 -0.57 0.79 -26.98
N SER A 550 -0.71 1.27 -28.23
CA SER A 550 0.40 1.26 -29.19
C SER A 550 1.65 1.97 -28.63
N ALA A 551 1.42 2.96 -27.75
CA ALA A 551 2.46 3.66 -26.99
C ALA A 551 3.38 2.70 -26.18
N ASN A 552 2.94 1.48 -25.83
CA ASN A 552 3.77 0.50 -25.12
C ASN A 552 4.98 0.07 -25.96
N MET A 553 4.74 -0.29 -27.23
CA MET A 553 5.81 -0.70 -28.13
C MET A 553 6.65 0.48 -28.60
N ASP A 554 6.04 1.67 -28.76
CA ASP A 554 6.74 2.91 -29.07
C ASP A 554 7.75 3.24 -27.95
N LEU A 555 7.33 3.15 -26.68
CA LEU A 555 8.21 3.33 -25.52
C LEU A 555 9.32 2.28 -25.49
N THR A 556 8.99 1.00 -25.70
CA THR A 556 9.98 -0.08 -25.76
C THR A 556 11.06 0.20 -26.82
N ASN A 557 10.65 0.60 -28.01
CA ASN A 557 11.57 0.90 -29.11
C ASN A 557 12.39 2.16 -28.84
N HIS A 558 11.77 3.20 -28.29
CA HIS A 558 12.46 4.43 -27.90
C HIS A 558 13.55 4.15 -26.87
N LEU A 559 13.21 3.44 -25.79
CA LEU A 559 14.14 3.15 -24.69
C LEU A 559 15.28 2.19 -25.10
N LYS A 560 15.04 1.24 -26.01
CA LYS A 560 16.10 0.39 -26.59
C LYS A 560 17.16 1.20 -27.34
N ASN A 561 16.76 2.32 -27.93
CA ASN A 561 17.64 3.22 -28.70
C ASN A 561 18.23 4.36 -27.87
N LEU A 562 17.98 4.41 -26.58
CA LEU A 562 18.54 5.38 -25.65
C LEU A 562 20.05 5.11 -25.47
N ASN A 563 20.86 5.64 -26.38
CA ASN A 563 22.32 5.58 -26.34
C ASN A 563 22.85 6.75 -25.49
N MET A 564 22.89 6.59 -24.17
CA MET A 564 23.46 7.56 -23.21
C MET A 564 24.54 6.91 -22.36
#